data_0706195c6d3554be2c3689d3f7f1dd65
#
_entry.id   0706195c6d3554be2c3689d3f7f1dd65
#
_cell.length_a   1.000
_cell.length_b   1.000
_cell.length_c   1.000
_cell.angle_alpha   90.00
_cell.angle_beta   90.00
_cell.angle_gamma   90.00
#
_symmetry.space_group_name_H-M   'P 1'
#
loop_
_entity.id
_entity.type
_entity.pdbx_description
1 polymer ?
#
loop_
_entity_poly.entity_id
_entity_poly.type
_entity_poly.pdbx_seq_one_letter_code
_entity_poly.pdbx_strand_id
1 'polypeptide(L)'
;MSPLVIITTALMSLGASKLRTGLALLGIVIGVAAVISTMSVGRGAQESITERIEALGTNLLFVRPTNTGQDSGSTLTIEDGEALLDPILTPSIVAQAPEVSTFGNIVAGRESTFAQIVGVTPEYEFVRSYAVSSGQFITDEQVITRDEVAVLGSEVAETLFGFRDPVGQTLRISGRQFRVTGVLESRGGTALGNLDGQVLVPITTAYYRLSSQRTTQGGIAVQAINVQVEGIDSMDQAIQEVATSLRLRHRITDEDDFTITSQEETIETLTETQETFALFLGAIAGISLLVGGIGIMNIMMVSVTERTREIGIRKAMGAKWRDILLQFVSEATLLSLGGGIAGAVLGVVLSRLMDGREIIGQNFETAVSGDITILALAVAAAIGLFFGIYPAARAANLHPIEALRYE
;
A
#
# COMPACT_ATOMS: atom_id res chain seq x y z
N MET A 1 -39.65 -29.86 0.86
CA MET A 1 -38.56 -30.60 0.18
C MET A 1 -37.34 -30.62 1.10
N SER A 2 -36.64 -31.76 1.20
CA SER A 2 -35.43 -31.79 2.02
C SER A 2 -34.30 -30.98 1.35
N PRO A 3 -33.44 -30.25 2.13
CA PRO A 3 -32.36 -29.43 1.59
C PRO A 3 -31.37 -30.21 0.71
N LEU A 4 -31.20 -31.51 0.98
CA LEU A 4 -30.38 -32.42 0.17
C LEU A 4 -30.90 -32.59 -1.27
N VAL A 5 -32.21 -32.64 -1.48
CA VAL A 5 -32.82 -32.76 -2.82
C VAL A 5 -32.61 -31.46 -3.62
N ILE A 6 -32.63 -30.30 -2.96
CA ILE A 6 -32.38 -29.01 -3.60
C ILE A 6 -30.92 -28.94 -4.11
N ILE A 7 -29.95 -29.34 -3.28
CA ILE A 7 -28.53 -29.33 -3.63
C ILE A 7 -28.22 -30.31 -4.78
N THR A 8 -28.75 -31.53 -4.73
CA THR A 8 -28.52 -32.52 -5.80
C THR A 8 -29.16 -32.10 -7.12
N THR A 9 -30.33 -31.47 -7.09
CA THR A 9 -30.99 -30.98 -8.31
C THR A 9 -30.22 -29.76 -8.88
N ALA A 10 -29.70 -28.87 -8.05
CA ALA A 10 -28.84 -27.76 -8.47
C ALA A 10 -27.54 -28.23 -9.14
N LEU A 11 -26.90 -29.24 -8.58
CA LEU A 11 -25.69 -29.83 -9.15
C LEU A 11 -25.93 -30.57 -10.48
N MET A 12 -27.06 -31.24 -10.64
CA MET A 12 -27.43 -31.91 -11.91
C MET A 12 -27.75 -30.92 -13.03
N SER A 13 -28.35 -29.76 -12.70
CA SER A 13 -28.70 -28.73 -13.69
C SER A 13 -27.47 -28.03 -14.27
N LEU A 14 -26.38 -27.96 -13.49
CA LEU A 14 -25.09 -27.43 -13.93
C LEU A 14 -24.45 -28.23 -15.06
N GLY A 15 -24.74 -29.52 -15.16
CA GLY A 15 -24.21 -30.43 -16.16
C GLY A 15 -24.75 -30.23 -17.58
N ALA A 16 -25.92 -29.61 -17.74
CA ALA A 16 -26.62 -29.53 -19.03
C ALA A 16 -26.05 -28.46 -19.99
N SER A 17 -25.45 -27.36 -19.47
CA SER A 17 -24.86 -26.28 -20.29
C SER A 17 -23.52 -25.80 -19.74
N LYS A 18 -22.50 -26.68 -19.76
CA LYS A 18 -21.19 -26.48 -19.10
C LYS A 18 -20.49 -25.17 -19.46
N LEU A 19 -20.49 -24.76 -20.73
CA LEU A 19 -19.82 -23.52 -21.18
C LEU A 19 -20.49 -22.25 -20.63
N ARG A 20 -21.81 -22.20 -20.63
CA ARG A 20 -22.56 -21.03 -20.19
C ARG A 20 -22.47 -20.86 -18.67
N THR A 21 -22.62 -21.98 -17.94
CA THR A 21 -22.47 -22.02 -16.48
C THR A 21 -21.04 -21.65 -16.09
N GLY A 22 -20.03 -22.16 -16.80
CA GLY A 22 -18.64 -21.81 -16.57
C GLY A 22 -18.35 -20.31 -16.74
N LEU A 23 -18.87 -19.68 -17.81
CA LEU A 23 -18.69 -18.26 -18.07
C LEU A 23 -19.34 -17.36 -17.03
N ALA A 24 -20.55 -17.69 -16.57
CA ALA A 24 -21.23 -16.91 -15.54
C ALA A 24 -20.57 -17.07 -14.16
N LEU A 25 -20.17 -18.30 -13.81
CA LEU A 25 -19.41 -18.55 -12.58
C LEU A 25 -18.04 -17.86 -12.61
N LEU A 26 -17.39 -17.80 -13.78
CA LEU A 26 -16.09 -17.13 -13.94
C LEU A 26 -16.17 -15.65 -13.54
N GLY A 27 -17.24 -14.95 -13.91
CA GLY A 27 -17.44 -13.55 -13.50
C GLY A 27 -17.50 -13.38 -11.97
N ILE A 28 -18.18 -14.29 -11.28
CA ILE A 28 -18.24 -14.27 -9.80
C ILE A 28 -16.91 -14.67 -9.19
N VAL A 29 -16.26 -15.72 -9.72
CA VAL A 29 -14.94 -16.17 -9.24
C VAL A 29 -13.92 -15.06 -9.35
N ILE A 30 -13.83 -14.40 -10.51
CA ILE A 30 -12.90 -13.28 -10.73
C ILE A 30 -13.25 -12.10 -9.80
N GLY A 31 -14.54 -11.74 -9.69
CA GLY A 31 -14.97 -10.63 -8.85
C GLY A 31 -14.64 -10.85 -7.38
N VAL A 32 -14.97 -12.03 -6.83
CA VAL A 32 -14.66 -12.38 -5.43
C VAL A 32 -13.14 -12.49 -5.21
N ALA A 33 -12.40 -13.13 -6.13
CA ALA A 33 -10.96 -13.25 -6.03
C ALA A 33 -10.29 -11.87 -6.04
N ALA A 34 -10.73 -10.97 -6.91
CA ALA A 34 -10.22 -9.60 -6.99
C ALA A 34 -10.47 -8.82 -5.67
N VAL A 35 -11.69 -8.90 -5.11
CA VAL A 35 -12.01 -8.25 -3.81
C VAL A 35 -11.08 -8.76 -2.72
N ILE A 36 -10.95 -10.07 -2.56
CA ILE A 36 -10.12 -10.67 -1.50
C ILE A 36 -8.65 -10.29 -1.69
N SER A 37 -8.10 -10.44 -2.90
CA SER A 37 -6.69 -10.11 -3.16
C SER A 37 -6.40 -8.63 -2.90
N THR A 38 -7.25 -7.73 -3.38
CA THR A 38 -7.06 -6.27 -3.19
C THR A 38 -7.14 -5.86 -1.73
N MET A 39 -8.15 -6.34 -1.00
CA MET A 39 -8.30 -6.02 0.42
C MET A 39 -7.18 -6.65 1.28
N SER A 40 -6.68 -7.83 0.90
CA SER A 40 -5.57 -8.48 1.61
C SER A 40 -4.25 -7.72 1.42
N VAL A 41 -3.97 -7.23 0.20
CA VAL A 41 -2.81 -6.37 -0.08
C VAL A 41 -2.94 -5.04 0.66
N GLY A 42 -4.11 -4.40 0.63
CA GLY A 42 -4.35 -3.15 1.35
C GLY A 42 -4.12 -3.26 2.85
N ARG A 43 -4.63 -4.33 3.48
CA ARG A 43 -4.40 -4.57 4.93
C ARG A 43 -2.95 -4.90 5.25
N GLY A 44 -2.30 -5.76 4.47
CA GLY A 44 -0.89 -6.09 4.68
C GLY A 44 -0.02 -4.83 4.61
N ALA A 45 -0.27 -3.97 3.63
CA ALA A 45 0.42 -2.68 3.53
C ALA A 45 0.15 -1.77 4.74
N GLN A 46 -1.09 -1.72 5.24
CA GLN A 46 -1.44 -0.92 6.42
C GLN A 46 -0.78 -1.45 7.70
N GLU A 47 -0.80 -2.77 7.94
CA GLU A 47 -0.13 -3.40 9.08
C GLU A 47 1.38 -3.15 9.03
N SER A 48 2.01 -3.35 7.87
CA SER A 48 3.43 -3.07 7.66
C SER A 48 3.80 -1.60 7.91
N ILE A 49 2.96 -0.66 7.48
CA ILE A 49 3.17 0.77 7.76
C ILE A 49 3.07 1.02 9.27
N THR A 50 2.05 0.51 9.93
CA THR A 50 1.82 0.73 11.38
C THR A 50 2.97 0.17 12.22
N GLU A 51 3.39 -1.08 11.99
CA GLU A 51 4.50 -1.71 12.72
C GLU A 51 5.82 -0.91 12.57
N ARG A 52 6.08 -0.41 11.37
CA ARG A 52 7.32 0.36 11.10
C ARG A 52 7.30 1.73 11.72
N ILE A 53 6.12 2.33 11.89
CA ILE A 53 5.96 3.63 12.56
C ILE A 53 6.18 3.50 14.05
N GLU A 54 5.62 2.46 14.66
CA GLU A 54 5.87 2.17 16.07
C GLU A 54 7.37 1.97 16.35
N ALA A 55 8.09 1.38 15.37
CA ALA A 55 9.53 1.19 15.46
C ALA A 55 10.37 2.46 15.24
N LEU A 56 9.85 3.49 14.56
CA LEU A 56 10.58 4.73 14.25
C LEU A 56 10.40 5.85 15.28
N GLY A 57 9.44 5.70 16.21
CA GLY A 57 9.00 6.78 17.09
C GLY A 57 8.10 7.78 16.35
N THR A 58 7.01 8.19 16.99
CA THR A 58 5.92 8.97 16.34
C THR A 58 6.10 10.48 16.43
N ASN A 59 7.21 10.97 16.98
CA ASN A 59 7.42 12.37 17.32
C ASN A 59 8.36 13.12 16.36
N LEU A 60 8.24 12.84 15.06
CA LEU A 60 9.05 13.50 14.02
C LEU A 60 8.22 14.48 13.19
N LEU A 61 8.81 15.66 12.93
CA LEU A 61 8.37 16.64 11.95
C LEU A 61 9.37 16.68 10.78
N PHE A 62 8.85 16.83 9.59
CA PHE A 62 9.61 17.04 8.36
C PHE A 62 9.36 18.45 7.85
N VAL A 63 10.39 19.26 7.86
CA VAL A 63 10.36 20.60 7.27
C VAL A 63 10.99 20.52 5.88
N ARG A 64 10.24 20.89 4.86
CA ARG A 64 10.68 20.85 3.46
C ARG A 64 10.44 22.18 2.78
N PRO A 65 11.27 22.59 1.80
CA PRO A 65 11.01 23.79 1.03
C PRO A 65 9.77 23.61 0.16
N THR A 66 8.92 24.62 0.10
CA THR A 66 7.80 24.65 -0.85
C THR A 66 8.36 25.00 -2.23
N ASN A 67 8.11 24.12 -3.23
CA ASN A 67 8.51 24.38 -4.62
C ASN A 67 7.60 25.43 -5.25
N THR A 68 7.94 26.69 -5.12
CA THR A 68 7.21 27.83 -5.72
C THR A 68 7.78 28.26 -7.09
N GLY A 69 8.22 27.32 -7.94
CA GLY A 69 8.61 27.62 -9.32
C GLY A 69 9.90 26.97 -9.78
N GLN A 70 10.05 26.88 -11.10
CA GLN A 70 11.08 26.13 -11.83
C GLN A 70 12.53 26.61 -11.65
N ASP A 71 12.79 27.72 -10.94
CA ASP A 71 14.12 28.35 -10.79
C ASP A 71 14.53 28.66 -9.33
N SER A 72 13.70 28.36 -8.34
CA SER A 72 14.04 28.60 -6.94
C SER A 72 14.81 27.41 -6.36
N GLY A 73 16.09 27.61 -6.07
CA GLY A 73 16.87 26.71 -5.22
C GLY A 73 16.19 26.53 -3.86
N SER A 74 16.60 25.51 -3.08
CA SER A 74 16.07 25.32 -1.72
C SER A 74 16.17 26.61 -0.90
N THR A 75 15.08 26.97 -0.24
CA THR A 75 15.04 28.12 0.69
C THR A 75 15.57 27.75 2.06
N LEU A 76 15.57 26.44 2.41
CA LEU A 76 16.07 25.95 3.67
C LEU A 76 17.58 25.73 3.67
N THR A 77 18.21 26.03 4.79
CA THR A 77 19.66 25.92 5.01
C THR A 77 19.97 25.11 6.28
N ILE A 78 21.23 24.68 6.44
CA ILE A 78 21.66 24.04 7.70
C ILE A 78 21.48 24.98 8.88
N GLU A 79 21.77 26.27 8.69
CA GLU A 79 21.65 27.31 9.71
C GLU A 79 20.20 27.51 10.18
N ASP A 80 19.20 27.17 9.37
CA ASP A 80 17.80 27.14 9.76
C ASP A 80 17.53 25.99 10.73
N GLY A 81 18.09 24.80 10.44
CA GLY A 81 18.06 23.67 11.36
C GLY A 81 18.66 24.00 12.72
N GLU A 82 19.84 24.64 12.76
CA GLU A 82 20.49 25.05 14.00
C GLU A 82 19.62 26.03 14.81
N ALA A 83 18.91 26.93 14.13
CA ALA A 83 18.03 27.89 14.78
C ALA A 83 16.78 27.26 15.40
N LEU A 84 16.39 26.07 14.93
CA LEU A 84 15.29 25.30 15.54
C LEU A 84 15.67 24.66 16.88
N LEU A 85 16.89 24.79 17.35
CA LEU A 85 17.33 24.36 18.68
C LEU A 85 17.33 25.49 19.72
N ASP A 86 16.77 26.66 19.42
CA ASP A 86 16.67 27.77 20.36
C ASP A 86 15.64 27.43 21.48
N PRO A 87 16.08 27.26 22.74
CA PRO A 87 15.20 26.84 23.81
C PRO A 87 14.12 27.88 24.18
N ILE A 88 14.21 29.10 23.67
CA ILE A 88 13.23 30.16 23.92
C ILE A 88 12.15 30.16 22.83
N LEU A 89 12.54 29.99 21.58
CA LEU A 89 11.64 30.04 20.42
C LEU A 89 10.99 28.69 20.13
N THR A 90 11.69 27.61 20.43
CA THR A 90 11.30 26.24 20.07
C THR A 90 11.53 25.26 21.21
N PRO A 91 10.93 25.51 22.41
CA PRO A 91 11.15 24.70 23.60
C PRO A 91 10.71 23.23 23.45
N SER A 92 9.79 22.94 22.53
CA SER A 92 9.29 21.57 22.29
C SER A 92 10.22 20.72 21.42
N ILE A 93 11.31 21.30 20.88
CA ILE A 93 12.23 20.60 19.97
C ILE A 93 13.41 20.05 20.74
N VAL A 94 13.65 18.75 20.59
CA VAL A 94 14.74 18.03 21.28
C VAL A 94 15.99 17.95 20.39
N ALA A 95 15.81 17.66 19.11
CA ALA A 95 16.91 17.49 18.16
C ALA A 95 16.45 17.81 16.74
N GLN A 96 17.42 18.09 15.88
CA GLN A 96 17.18 18.30 14.45
C GLN A 96 18.28 17.63 13.63
N ALA A 97 17.96 17.24 12.41
CA ALA A 97 18.90 16.66 11.46
C ALA A 97 18.56 17.12 10.05
N PRO A 98 19.33 18.07 9.48
CA PRO A 98 19.18 18.48 8.11
C PRO A 98 19.68 17.40 7.17
N GLU A 99 19.09 17.33 5.98
CA GLU A 99 19.49 16.36 4.96
C GLU A 99 19.61 16.99 3.57
N VAL A 100 20.61 16.51 2.83
CA VAL A 100 20.82 16.79 1.42
C VAL A 100 20.77 15.48 0.66
N SER A 101 19.80 15.29 -0.21
CA SER A 101 19.67 14.06 -0.98
C SER A 101 19.96 14.24 -2.45
N THR A 102 20.60 13.25 -3.05
CA THR A 102 20.85 13.14 -4.49
C THR A 102 20.83 11.68 -4.90
N PHE A 103 20.81 11.41 -6.18
CA PHE A 103 20.90 10.04 -6.70
C PHE A 103 22.19 9.87 -7.48
N GLY A 104 22.78 8.69 -7.39
CA GLY A 104 24.02 8.42 -8.10
C GLY A 104 24.35 6.96 -8.26
N ASN A 105 25.31 6.70 -9.15
CA ASN A 105 25.85 5.37 -9.35
C ASN A 105 26.94 5.09 -8.33
N ILE A 106 26.84 3.96 -7.64
CA ILE A 106 27.79 3.51 -6.62
C ILE A 106 28.47 2.25 -7.17
N VAL A 107 29.79 2.25 -7.15
CA VAL A 107 30.62 1.19 -7.74
C VAL A 107 31.63 0.67 -6.73
N ALA A 108 31.64 -0.63 -6.48
CA ALA A 108 32.63 -1.32 -5.67
C ALA A 108 33.26 -2.49 -6.45
N GLY A 109 34.46 -2.31 -6.94
CA GLY A 109 35.14 -3.29 -7.79
C GLY A 109 34.44 -3.48 -9.15
N ARG A 110 33.72 -4.62 -9.31
CA ARG A 110 32.96 -4.94 -10.53
C ARG A 110 31.46 -4.76 -10.37
N GLU A 111 30.99 -4.65 -9.14
CA GLU A 111 29.59 -4.50 -8.81
C GLU A 111 29.18 -3.02 -8.82
N SER A 112 27.97 -2.73 -9.23
CA SER A 112 27.43 -1.38 -9.25
C SER A 112 25.94 -1.38 -8.97
N THR A 113 25.48 -0.33 -8.26
CA THR A 113 24.06 -0.08 -8.02
C THR A 113 23.77 1.41 -8.15
N PHE A 114 22.52 1.74 -8.47
CA PHE A 114 22.04 3.12 -8.48
C PHE A 114 21.22 3.32 -7.20
N ALA A 115 21.65 4.24 -6.35
CA ALA A 115 21.06 4.42 -5.04
C ALA A 115 20.90 5.91 -4.70
N GLN A 116 20.05 6.16 -3.70
CA GLN A 116 19.94 7.47 -3.08
C GLN A 116 21.16 7.70 -2.17
N ILE A 117 21.76 8.88 -2.31
CA ILE A 117 22.87 9.33 -1.48
C ILE A 117 22.32 10.47 -0.61
N VAL A 118 22.39 10.30 0.69
CA VAL A 118 21.88 11.27 1.67
C VAL A 118 23.04 11.84 2.46
N GLY A 119 23.25 13.13 2.35
CA GLY A 119 24.18 13.88 3.17
C GLY A 119 23.52 14.22 4.49
N VAL A 120 24.14 13.82 5.59
CA VAL A 120 23.57 13.89 6.94
C VAL A 120 24.57 14.44 7.96
N THR A 121 24.05 14.89 9.10
CA THR A 121 24.82 15.22 10.30
C THR A 121 24.82 14.04 11.28
N PRO A 122 25.66 14.01 12.31
CA PRO A 122 25.69 12.93 13.30
C PRO A 122 24.36 12.73 14.02
N GLU A 123 23.61 13.80 14.28
CA GLU A 123 22.30 13.77 14.94
C GLU A 123 21.25 12.97 14.17
N TYR A 124 21.48 12.77 12.88
CA TYR A 124 20.58 12.00 12.02
C TYR A 124 20.43 10.55 12.50
N GLU A 125 21.48 9.95 13.07
CA GLU A 125 21.43 8.62 13.70
C GLU A 125 20.35 8.57 14.79
N PHE A 126 20.37 9.57 15.67
CA PHE A 126 19.44 9.66 16.79
C PHE A 126 18.03 10.08 16.33
N VAL A 127 17.91 11.17 15.58
CA VAL A 127 16.63 11.74 15.12
C VAL A 127 15.84 10.73 14.28
N ARG A 128 16.52 10.00 13.40
CA ARG A 128 15.90 8.98 12.55
C ARG A 128 15.98 7.58 13.14
N SER A 129 16.45 7.46 14.40
CA SER A 129 16.59 6.19 15.14
C SER A 129 17.39 5.13 14.37
N TYR A 130 18.35 5.49 13.53
CA TYR A 130 19.20 4.51 12.84
C TYR A 130 20.08 3.76 13.84
N ALA A 131 20.28 2.47 13.56
CA ALA A 131 21.24 1.64 14.25
C ALA A 131 22.32 1.16 13.27
N VAL A 132 23.58 1.13 13.72
CA VAL A 132 24.71 0.62 12.95
C VAL A 132 24.95 -0.83 13.29
N SER A 133 24.87 -1.72 12.29
CA SER A 133 25.13 -3.18 12.48
C SER A 133 26.61 -3.49 12.57
N SER A 134 27.45 -2.73 11.84
CA SER A 134 28.92 -2.87 11.92
C SER A 134 29.60 -1.54 11.59
N GLY A 135 30.76 -1.29 12.22
CA GLY A 135 31.51 -0.06 12.05
C GLY A 135 31.01 1.09 12.92
N GLN A 136 31.00 2.31 12.37
CA GLN A 136 30.64 3.54 13.07
C GLN A 136 29.81 4.45 12.15
N PHE A 137 28.89 5.22 12.76
CA PHE A 137 28.15 6.27 12.07
C PHE A 137 29.06 7.48 11.76
N ILE A 138 28.52 8.47 11.05
CA ILE A 138 29.21 9.71 10.69
C ILE A 138 29.46 10.54 11.96
N THR A 139 30.66 11.15 12.06
CA THR A 139 31.06 11.97 13.21
C THR A 139 31.15 13.45 12.86
N ASP A 140 31.09 14.34 13.87
CA ASP A 140 31.27 15.79 13.68
C ASP A 140 32.56 16.14 13.00
N GLU A 141 33.66 15.48 13.36
CA GLU A 141 34.95 15.69 12.74
C GLU A 141 34.89 15.46 11.22
N GLN A 142 34.25 14.37 10.79
CA GLN A 142 34.08 14.03 9.36
C GLN A 142 33.19 15.04 8.61
N VAL A 143 32.21 15.63 9.30
CA VAL A 143 31.38 16.72 8.73
C VAL A 143 32.21 17.97 8.56
N ILE A 144 33.00 18.37 9.55
CA ILE A 144 33.83 19.58 9.54
C ILE A 144 34.95 19.45 8.51
N THR A 145 35.65 18.32 8.46
CA THR A 145 36.77 18.06 7.54
C THR A 145 36.32 17.72 6.13
N ARG A 146 35.03 17.51 5.92
CA ARG A 146 34.44 17.08 4.62
C ARG A 146 35.05 15.78 4.13
N ASP A 147 35.17 14.81 5.03
CA ASP A 147 35.75 13.53 4.72
C ASP A 147 34.94 12.76 3.67
N GLU A 148 35.63 12.06 2.79
CA GLU A 148 34.99 11.17 1.80
C GLU A 148 34.76 9.79 2.42
N VAL A 149 33.79 9.74 3.36
CA VAL A 149 33.35 8.52 4.06
C VAL A 149 31.87 8.24 3.76
N ALA A 150 31.50 6.96 3.88
CA ALA A 150 30.15 6.51 3.61
C ALA A 150 29.69 5.44 4.62
N VAL A 151 28.44 5.54 5.06
CA VAL A 151 27.72 4.50 5.78
C VAL A 151 26.70 3.91 4.82
N LEU A 152 26.70 2.59 4.66
CA LEU A 152 25.87 1.89 3.67
C LEU A 152 24.59 1.37 4.31
N GLY A 153 23.47 1.49 3.63
CA GLY A 153 22.29 0.71 3.93
C GLY A 153 22.55 -0.79 3.66
N SER A 154 21.83 -1.65 4.34
CA SER A 154 22.06 -3.11 4.31
C SER A 154 21.96 -3.70 2.90
N GLU A 155 20.98 -3.29 2.09
CA GLU A 155 20.80 -3.77 0.71
C GLU A 155 21.94 -3.33 -0.22
N VAL A 156 22.40 -2.08 -0.07
CA VAL A 156 23.55 -1.57 -0.84
C VAL A 156 24.82 -2.33 -0.47
N ALA A 157 25.02 -2.59 0.82
CA ALA A 157 26.17 -3.35 1.31
C ALA A 157 26.15 -4.78 0.75
N GLU A 158 25.00 -5.47 0.80
CA GLU A 158 24.82 -6.81 0.25
C GLU A 158 25.05 -6.84 -1.28
N THR A 159 24.45 -5.90 -2.01
CA THR A 159 24.57 -5.82 -3.47
C THR A 159 26.02 -5.59 -3.92
N LEU A 160 26.77 -4.73 -3.24
CA LEU A 160 28.12 -4.36 -3.66
C LEU A 160 29.23 -5.29 -3.13
N PHE A 161 29.02 -5.85 -1.95
CA PHE A 161 30.07 -6.63 -1.26
C PHE A 161 29.68 -8.10 -1.01
N GLY A 162 28.40 -8.45 -1.13
CA GLY A 162 27.90 -9.80 -0.82
C GLY A 162 28.21 -10.17 0.63
N PHE A 163 28.91 -11.28 0.83
CA PHE A 163 29.29 -11.77 2.17
C PHE A 163 30.61 -11.18 2.70
N ARG A 164 31.26 -10.26 1.98
CA ARG A 164 32.51 -9.62 2.41
C ARG A 164 32.20 -8.45 3.33
N ASP A 165 33.01 -8.27 4.37
CA ASP A 165 32.89 -7.10 5.25
C ASP A 165 33.14 -5.81 4.45
N PRO A 166 32.17 -4.90 4.37
CA PRO A 166 32.31 -3.63 3.66
C PRO A 166 33.13 -2.60 4.44
N VAL A 167 33.20 -2.71 5.79
CA VAL A 167 33.86 -1.70 6.64
C VAL A 167 35.34 -1.60 6.32
N GLY A 168 35.82 -0.38 6.11
CA GLY A 168 37.19 -0.09 5.71
C GLY A 168 37.46 -0.25 4.21
N GLN A 169 36.54 -0.82 3.43
CA GLN A 169 36.68 -0.91 1.98
C GLN A 169 36.41 0.43 1.30
N THR A 170 36.82 0.54 0.04
CA THR A 170 36.60 1.73 -0.77
C THR A 170 35.60 1.47 -1.89
N LEU A 171 34.74 2.45 -2.13
CA LEU A 171 33.80 2.46 -3.24
C LEU A 171 33.83 3.81 -3.96
N ARG A 172 33.20 3.87 -5.12
CA ARG A 172 33.08 5.14 -5.87
C ARG A 172 31.61 5.57 -5.91
N ILE A 173 31.35 6.80 -5.47
CA ILE A 173 30.04 7.45 -5.57
C ILE A 173 30.17 8.55 -6.65
N SER A 174 29.42 8.44 -7.72
CA SER A 174 29.45 9.39 -8.84
C SER A 174 30.88 9.68 -9.33
N GLY A 175 31.74 8.63 -9.37
CA GLY A 175 33.13 8.71 -9.82
C GLY A 175 34.17 9.11 -8.75
N ARG A 176 33.75 9.54 -7.55
CA ARG A 176 34.65 9.90 -6.43
C ARG A 176 34.82 8.73 -5.47
N GLN A 177 35.98 8.62 -4.87
CA GLN A 177 36.32 7.53 -3.97
C GLN A 177 35.89 7.87 -2.54
N PHE A 178 35.15 6.93 -1.91
CA PHE A 178 34.71 7.01 -0.52
C PHE A 178 35.16 5.76 0.23
N ARG A 179 35.46 5.91 1.52
CA ARG A 179 35.76 4.82 2.43
C ARG A 179 34.50 4.47 3.23
N VAL A 180 34.17 3.20 3.30
CA VAL A 180 33.06 2.71 4.11
C VAL A 180 33.44 2.75 5.59
N THR A 181 32.66 3.44 6.43
CA THR A 181 32.87 3.54 7.87
C THR A 181 31.90 2.67 8.66
N GLY A 182 30.72 2.37 8.09
CA GLY A 182 29.74 1.54 8.76
C GLY A 182 28.70 0.98 7.80
N VAL A 183 27.90 0.05 8.33
CA VAL A 183 26.71 -0.52 7.67
C VAL A 183 25.55 -0.40 8.63
N LEU A 184 24.40 0.06 8.14
CA LEU A 184 23.18 0.19 8.91
C LEU A 184 22.50 -1.18 9.13
N GLU A 185 21.76 -1.31 10.21
CA GLU A 185 20.84 -2.43 10.38
C GLU A 185 19.72 -2.38 9.32
N SER A 186 19.30 -3.56 8.87
CA SER A 186 18.19 -3.66 7.91
C SER A 186 16.88 -3.23 8.54
N ARG A 187 16.15 -2.36 7.85
CA ARG A 187 14.82 -1.87 8.23
C ARG A 187 13.74 -2.24 7.21
N GLY A 188 14.17 -2.82 6.11
CA GLY A 188 13.34 -3.16 4.97
C GLY A 188 12.94 -1.94 4.12
N GLY A 189 12.47 -2.23 2.90
CA GLY A 189 11.84 -1.23 2.04
C GLY A 189 10.47 -0.82 2.59
N THR A 190 10.14 0.45 2.55
CA THR A 190 8.87 1.01 3.02
C THR A 190 8.09 1.67 1.89
N ALA A 191 6.79 1.87 2.06
CA ALA A 191 6.00 2.75 1.21
C ALA A 191 6.54 4.21 1.21
N LEU A 192 7.34 4.58 2.22
CA LEU A 192 8.02 5.87 2.37
C LEU A 192 9.41 5.90 1.72
N GLY A 193 9.84 4.79 1.10
CA GLY A 193 11.14 4.67 0.44
C GLY A 193 11.92 3.43 0.89
N ASN A 194 12.95 3.10 0.15
CA ASN A 194 13.87 2.01 0.49
C ASN A 194 15.00 2.54 1.38
N LEU A 195 14.85 2.39 2.70
CA LEU A 195 15.83 2.87 3.67
C LEU A 195 17.12 2.03 3.63
N ASP A 196 17.03 0.76 3.24
CA ASP A 196 18.16 -0.15 3.09
C ASP A 196 18.92 0.09 1.77
N GLY A 197 18.28 0.71 0.79
CA GLY A 197 18.83 1.06 -0.53
C GLY A 197 19.51 2.42 -0.61
N GLN A 198 19.93 3.02 0.52
CA GLN A 198 20.55 4.34 0.55
C GLN A 198 21.99 4.30 1.06
N VAL A 199 22.74 5.38 0.76
CA VAL A 199 24.09 5.60 1.24
C VAL A 199 24.16 6.93 1.96
N LEU A 200 24.60 6.93 3.22
CA LEU A 200 24.76 8.12 4.01
C LEU A 200 26.21 8.63 3.90
N VAL A 201 26.36 9.93 3.73
CA VAL A 201 27.67 10.61 3.68
C VAL A 201 27.61 11.89 4.51
N PRO A 202 28.73 12.49 4.93
CA PRO A 202 28.71 13.78 5.63
C PRO A 202 27.98 14.84 4.79
N ILE A 203 27.09 15.62 5.41
CA ILE A 203 26.26 16.61 4.71
C ILE A 203 27.08 17.62 3.90
N THR A 204 28.19 18.06 4.46
CA THR A 204 29.13 18.97 3.79
C THR A 204 29.78 18.32 2.57
N THR A 205 30.11 17.04 2.65
CA THR A 205 30.67 16.28 1.52
C THR A 205 29.62 16.09 0.43
N ALA A 206 28.38 15.74 0.80
CA ALA A 206 27.27 15.65 -0.15
C ALA A 206 27.07 16.98 -0.91
N TYR A 207 26.97 18.08 -0.19
CA TYR A 207 26.72 19.39 -0.79
C TYR A 207 27.88 19.87 -1.70
N TYR A 208 29.12 19.81 -1.23
CA TYR A 208 30.27 20.36 -2.00
C TYR A 208 30.78 19.44 -3.10
N ARG A 209 30.53 18.11 -3.00
CA ARG A 209 31.14 17.10 -3.87
C ARG A 209 30.17 16.37 -4.78
N LEU A 210 28.92 16.20 -4.36
CA LEU A 210 27.94 15.34 -5.03
C LEU A 210 26.70 16.10 -5.52
N SER A 211 26.27 17.16 -4.79
CA SER A 211 25.12 17.96 -5.17
C SER A 211 25.52 19.13 -6.07
N SER A 212 24.63 19.51 -6.98
CA SER A 212 24.75 20.72 -7.80
C SER A 212 23.84 21.85 -7.32
N GLN A 213 23.03 21.62 -6.30
CA GLN A 213 22.08 22.61 -5.79
C GLN A 213 22.80 23.69 -4.97
N ARG A 214 22.41 24.93 -5.21
CA ARG A 214 22.94 26.10 -4.47
C ARG A 214 21.77 26.94 -4.01
N THR A 215 21.88 27.55 -2.82
CA THR A 215 20.93 28.56 -2.38
C THR A 215 21.19 29.89 -3.06
N THR A 216 20.16 30.69 -3.23
CA THR A 216 20.26 32.10 -3.66
C THR A 216 20.68 33.03 -2.51
N GLN A 217 20.54 32.58 -1.25
CA GLN A 217 20.76 33.37 -0.05
C GLN A 217 22.16 33.12 0.61
N GLY A 218 22.92 32.14 0.11
CA GLY A 218 24.15 31.66 0.74
C GLY A 218 23.86 30.56 1.77
N GLY A 219 24.90 29.87 2.26
CA GLY A 219 24.73 28.70 3.14
C GLY A 219 24.61 27.39 2.39
N ILE A 220 24.51 26.29 3.12
CA ILE A 220 24.31 24.94 2.58
C ILE A 220 22.81 24.67 2.47
N ALA A 221 22.33 24.60 1.22
CA ALA A 221 20.95 24.24 0.93
C ALA A 221 20.63 22.83 1.38
N VAL A 222 19.49 22.64 2.05
CA VAL A 222 18.98 21.33 2.48
C VAL A 222 17.62 21.06 1.84
N GLN A 223 17.30 19.80 1.59
CA GLN A 223 16.01 19.40 1.04
C GLN A 223 15.00 19.06 2.11
N ALA A 224 15.45 18.74 3.31
CA ALA A 224 14.58 18.59 4.47
C ALA A 224 15.37 18.86 5.77
N ILE A 225 14.66 19.27 6.80
CA ILE A 225 15.13 19.27 8.17
C ILE A 225 14.20 18.34 8.95
N ASN A 226 14.78 17.24 9.43
CA ASN A 226 14.07 16.30 10.30
C ASN A 226 14.15 16.84 11.72
N VAL A 227 13.01 17.03 12.37
CA VAL A 227 12.93 17.63 13.71
C VAL A 227 12.29 16.65 14.66
N GLN A 228 12.95 16.36 15.77
CA GLN A 228 12.42 15.53 16.84
C GLN A 228 11.78 16.38 17.91
N VAL A 229 10.51 16.09 18.22
CA VAL A 229 9.72 16.75 19.24
C VAL A 229 9.78 15.95 20.54
N GLU A 230 9.60 16.60 21.70
CA GLU A 230 9.64 15.95 23.01
C GLU A 230 8.59 14.83 23.16
N GLY A 231 7.39 15.02 22.59
CA GLY A 231 6.32 14.02 22.63
C GLY A 231 5.20 14.34 21.67
N ILE A 232 4.30 13.38 21.47
CA ILE A 232 3.15 13.49 20.57
C ILE A 232 2.21 14.63 21.03
N ASP A 233 2.01 14.79 22.33
CA ASP A 233 1.14 15.84 22.91
C ASP A 233 1.64 17.27 22.61
N SER A 234 2.94 17.41 22.31
CA SER A 234 3.57 18.69 21.97
C SER A 234 3.66 18.95 20.47
N MET A 235 3.13 18.04 19.62
CA MET A 235 3.32 18.09 18.16
C MET A 235 2.74 19.37 17.55
N ASP A 236 1.49 19.71 17.86
CA ASP A 236 0.83 20.92 17.34
C ASP A 236 1.55 22.21 17.79
N GLN A 237 2.05 22.21 19.03
CA GLN A 237 2.83 23.31 19.54
C GLN A 237 4.17 23.42 18.80
N ALA A 238 4.86 22.31 18.61
CA ALA A 238 6.14 22.26 17.89
C ALA A 238 6.00 22.75 16.45
N ILE A 239 4.92 22.37 15.74
CA ILE A 239 4.61 22.87 14.40
C ILE A 239 4.52 24.41 14.39
N GLN A 240 3.82 25.01 15.36
CA GLN A 240 3.70 26.47 15.44
C GLN A 240 5.03 27.16 15.82
N GLU A 241 5.83 26.53 16.68
CA GLU A 241 7.15 27.02 17.07
C GLU A 241 8.10 27.02 15.87
N VAL A 242 8.18 25.90 15.12
CA VAL A 242 8.98 25.78 13.91
C VAL A 242 8.56 26.80 12.86
N ALA A 243 7.23 26.91 12.59
CA ALA A 243 6.70 27.86 11.63
C ALA A 243 7.05 29.30 12.01
N THR A 244 6.90 29.65 13.30
CA THR A 244 7.20 31.01 13.79
C THR A 244 8.71 31.32 13.67
N SER A 245 9.56 30.39 14.05
CA SER A 245 11.03 30.54 13.96
C SER A 245 11.48 30.76 12.51
N LEU A 246 11.00 29.94 11.59
CA LEU A 246 11.37 30.02 10.17
C LEU A 246 10.80 31.28 9.51
N ARG A 247 9.56 31.67 9.77
CA ARG A 247 8.97 32.93 9.27
C ARG A 247 9.76 34.17 9.70
N LEU A 248 10.20 34.20 10.94
CA LEU A 248 11.06 35.28 11.45
C LEU A 248 12.40 35.33 10.75
N ARG A 249 13.05 34.18 10.52
CA ARG A 249 14.35 34.10 9.86
C ARG A 249 14.30 34.44 8.38
N HIS A 250 13.31 33.90 7.66
CA HIS A 250 13.11 34.11 6.23
C HIS A 250 12.42 35.44 5.95
N ARG A 251 11.96 36.18 7.00
CA ARG A 251 11.22 37.47 6.87
C ARG A 251 9.98 37.34 6.01
N ILE A 252 9.26 36.22 6.18
CA ILE A 252 8.05 35.92 5.41
C ILE A 252 6.91 36.77 5.94
N THR A 253 6.20 37.43 5.03
CA THR A 253 5.00 38.25 5.36
C THR A 253 3.73 37.70 4.73
N ASP A 254 3.84 36.87 3.72
CA ASP A 254 2.71 36.33 2.95
C ASP A 254 2.65 34.79 3.04
N GLU A 255 3.04 34.07 1.99
CA GLU A 255 2.99 32.62 1.91
C GLU A 255 4.31 32.01 2.41
N ASP A 256 4.21 30.90 3.14
CA ASP A 256 5.39 30.18 3.62
C ASP A 256 6.17 29.53 2.45
N ASP A 257 7.48 29.70 2.47
CA ASP A 257 8.40 29.07 1.53
C ASP A 257 8.85 27.67 1.96
N PHE A 258 8.21 27.13 3.02
CA PHE A 258 8.41 25.80 3.57
C PHE A 258 7.06 25.14 3.89
N THR A 259 7.10 23.83 4.00
CA THR A 259 5.97 23.00 4.47
C THR A 259 6.44 22.17 5.65
N ILE A 260 5.64 22.12 6.70
CA ILE A 260 5.88 21.28 7.87
C ILE A 260 4.85 20.16 7.83
N THR A 261 5.31 18.92 7.87
CA THR A 261 4.46 17.74 7.85
C THR A 261 4.86 16.82 9.00
N SER A 262 3.91 16.38 9.79
CA SER A 262 4.18 15.37 10.81
C SER A 262 4.31 13.98 10.18
N GLN A 263 4.98 13.09 10.88
CA GLN A 263 5.02 11.68 10.46
C GLN A 263 3.60 11.08 10.44
N GLU A 264 2.77 11.42 11.43
CA GLU A 264 1.38 10.98 11.54
C GLU A 264 0.54 11.45 10.33
N GLU A 265 0.63 12.73 9.94
CA GLU A 265 -0.07 13.28 8.77
C GLU A 265 0.36 12.59 7.46
N THR A 266 1.65 12.26 7.34
CA THR A 266 2.15 11.50 6.19
C THR A 266 1.49 10.12 6.10
N ILE A 267 1.31 9.46 7.22
CA ILE A 267 0.67 8.15 7.34
C ILE A 267 -0.81 8.23 7.01
N GLU A 268 -1.50 9.22 7.58
CA GLU A 268 -2.92 9.47 7.32
C GLU A 268 -3.14 9.67 5.81
N THR A 269 -2.35 10.51 5.16
CA THR A 269 -2.39 10.72 3.71
C THR A 269 -2.16 9.44 2.90
N LEU A 270 -1.21 8.59 3.32
CA LEU A 270 -0.96 7.30 2.68
C LEU A 270 -2.15 6.35 2.87
N THR A 271 -2.72 6.31 4.08
CA THR A 271 -3.88 5.48 4.40
C THR A 271 -5.10 5.92 3.60
N GLU A 272 -5.41 7.21 3.52
CA GLU A 272 -6.49 7.75 2.70
C GLU A 272 -6.30 7.44 1.21
N THR A 273 -5.06 7.53 0.73
CA THR A 273 -4.73 7.17 -0.65
C THR A 273 -5.00 5.69 -0.90
N GLN A 274 -4.60 4.80 0.01
CA GLN A 274 -4.87 3.36 -0.09
C GLN A 274 -6.37 3.05 -0.02
N GLU A 275 -7.12 3.70 0.87
CA GLU A 275 -8.58 3.54 0.94
C GLU A 275 -9.25 3.96 -0.37
N THR A 276 -8.79 5.04 -0.98
CA THR A 276 -9.27 5.50 -2.29
C THR A 276 -9.00 4.46 -3.38
N PHE A 277 -7.80 3.89 -3.43
CA PHE A 277 -7.48 2.81 -4.37
C PHE A 277 -8.31 1.54 -4.10
N ALA A 278 -8.49 1.16 -2.83
CA ALA A 278 -9.30 0.01 -2.47
C ALA A 278 -10.77 0.20 -2.89
N LEU A 279 -11.33 1.40 -2.73
CA LEU A 279 -12.68 1.74 -3.18
C LEU A 279 -12.78 1.67 -4.71
N PHE A 280 -11.79 2.19 -5.43
CA PHE A 280 -11.77 2.16 -6.90
C PHE A 280 -11.69 0.73 -7.44
N LEU A 281 -10.80 -0.09 -6.89
CA LEU A 281 -10.67 -1.50 -7.27
C LEU A 281 -11.91 -2.31 -6.83
N GLY A 282 -12.49 -1.98 -5.68
CA GLY A 282 -13.76 -2.55 -5.20
C GLY A 282 -14.91 -2.25 -6.15
N ALA A 283 -14.97 -1.05 -6.73
CA ALA A 283 -15.96 -0.69 -7.74
C ALA A 283 -15.79 -1.53 -9.03
N ILE A 284 -14.55 -1.73 -9.49
CA ILE A 284 -14.26 -2.60 -10.66
C ILE A 284 -14.68 -4.04 -10.39
N ALA A 285 -14.36 -4.55 -9.21
CA ALA A 285 -14.78 -5.88 -8.78
C ALA A 285 -16.31 -5.98 -8.66
N GLY A 286 -16.96 -4.93 -8.18
CA GLY A 286 -18.43 -4.80 -8.15
C GLY A 286 -19.06 -4.91 -9.54
N ILE A 287 -18.48 -4.25 -10.54
CA ILE A 287 -18.92 -4.38 -11.95
C ILE A 287 -18.77 -5.83 -12.44
N SER A 288 -17.64 -6.47 -12.13
CA SER A 288 -17.41 -7.87 -12.49
C SER A 288 -18.43 -8.81 -11.85
N LEU A 289 -18.77 -8.56 -10.58
CA LEU A 289 -19.80 -9.31 -9.87
C LEU A 289 -21.21 -9.08 -10.45
N LEU A 290 -21.53 -7.85 -10.86
CA LEU A 290 -22.80 -7.54 -11.55
C LEU A 290 -22.90 -8.30 -12.88
N VAL A 291 -21.83 -8.34 -13.67
CA VAL A 291 -21.76 -9.10 -14.92
C VAL A 291 -21.97 -10.61 -14.65
N GLY A 292 -21.31 -11.13 -13.61
CA GLY A 292 -21.53 -12.51 -13.13
C GLY A 292 -22.98 -12.77 -12.72
N GLY A 293 -23.60 -11.82 -12.02
CA GLY A 293 -25.02 -11.87 -11.61
C GLY A 293 -25.98 -11.89 -12.79
N ILE A 294 -25.74 -11.06 -13.81
CA ILE A 294 -26.49 -11.10 -15.09
C ILE A 294 -26.32 -12.47 -15.75
N GLY A 295 -25.11 -13.05 -15.69
CA GLY A 295 -24.83 -14.40 -16.16
C GLY A 295 -25.71 -15.46 -15.45
N ILE A 296 -25.83 -15.38 -14.10
CA ILE A 296 -26.71 -16.25 -13.33
C ILE A 296 -28.16 -16.06 -13.77
N MET A 297 -28.63 -14.83 -13.89
CA MET A 297 -29.99 -14.53 -14.33
C MET A 297 -30.29 -15.19 -15.70
N ASN A 298 -29.36 -15.08 -16.64
CA ASN A 298 -29.51 -15.67 -17.97
C ASN A 298 -29.58 -17.21 -17.91
N ILE A 299 -28.72 -17.85 -17.11
CA ILE A 299 -28.74 -19.30 -16.91
C ILE A 299 -30.07 -19.74 -16.30
N MET A 300 -30.52 -19.05 -15.27
CA MET A 300 -31.77 -19.36 -14.59
C MET A 300 -32.98 -19.19 -15.50
N MET A 301 -32.99 -18.16 -16.39
CA MET A 301 -34.05 -17.96 -17.37
C MET A 301 -34.14 -19.12 -18.35
N VAL A 302 -32.99 -19.61 -18.83
CA VAL A 302 -32.96 -20.80 -19.71
C VAL A 302 -33.40 -22.06 -18.95
N SER A 303 -32.92 -22.26 -17.72
CA SER A 303 -33.30 -23.39 -16.87
C SER A 303 -34.82 -23.42 -16.59
N VAL A 304 -35.43 -22.24 -16.37
CA VAL A 304 -36.91 -22.14 -16.21
C VAL A 304 -37.62 -22.54 -17.49
N THR A 305 -37.15 -22.12 -18.68
CA THR A 305 -37.77 -22.49 -19.95
C THR A 305 -37.63 -23.97 -20.25
N GLU A 306 -36.44 -24.56 -20.02
CA GLU A 306 -36.19 -26.00 -20.22
C GLU A 306 -37.04 -26.88 -19.25
N ARG A 307 -37.34 -26.36 -18.04
CA ARG A 307 -38.12 -27.08 -17.00
C ARG A 307 -39.58 -26.65 -16.93
N THR A 308 -40.09 -25.89 -17.91
CA THR A 308 -41.47 -25.36 -17.90
C THR A 308 -42.49 -26.44 -17.67
N ARG A 309 -42.39 -27.60 -18.34
CA ARG A 309 -43.30 -28.74 -18.19
C ARG A 309 -43.24 -29.38 -16.78
N GLU A 310 -42.04 -29.50 -16.22
CA GLU A 310 -41.83 -30.01 -14.85
C GLU A 310 -42.48 -29.10 -13.80
N ILE A 311 -42.28 -27.76 -13.95
CA ILE A 311 -42.90 -26.75 -13.09
C ILE A 311 -44.45 -26.85 -13.19
N GLY A 312 -44.96 -27.02 -14.42
CA GLY A 312 -46.38 -27.20 -14.66
C GLY A 312 -46.98 -28.42 -13.94
N ILE A 313 -46.27 -29.56 -14.00
CA ILE A 313 -46.68 -30.77 -13.28
C ILE A 313 -46.71 -30.57 -11.76
N ARG A 314 -45.62 -29.95 -11.19
CA ARG A 314 -45.58 -29.67 -9.76
C ARG A 314 -46.72 -28.77 -9.29
N LYS A 315 -47.02 -27.72 -10.06
CA LYS A 315 -48.16 -26.84 -9.78
C LYS A 315 -49.51 -27.51 -9.92
N ALA A 316 -49.69 -28.39 -10.89
CA ALA A 316 -50.89 -29.18 -11.05
C ALA A 316 -51.11 -30.16 -9.88
N MET A 317 -49.99 -30.64 -9.26
CA MET A 317 -50.03 -31.47 -8.05
C MET A 317 -50.17 -30.64 -6.75
N GLY A 318 -50.34 -29.31 -6.81
CA GLY A 318 -50.62 -28.44 -5.66
C GLY A 318 -49.43 -27.70 -5.07
N ALA A 319 -48.29 -27.63 -5.76
CA ALA A 319 -47.16 -26.80 -5.31
C ALA A 319 -47.57 -25.31 -5.29
N LYS A 320 -47.30 -24.66 -4.15
CA LYS A 320 -47.62 -23.25 -3.96
C LYS A 320 -46.60 -22.37 -4.68
N TRP A 321 -47.00 -21.14 -5.01
CA TRP A 321 -46.11 -20.13 -5.63
C TRP A 321 -44.78 -19.96 -4.86
N ARG A 322 -44.86 -19.92 -3.52
CA ARG A 322 -43.67 -19.80 -2.65
C ARG A 322 -42.71 -20.99 -2.76
N ASP A 323 -43.21 -22.19 -2.99
CA ASP A 323 -42.36 -23.39 -3.07
C ASP A 323 -41.50 -23.34 -4.33
N ILE A 324 -42.06 -22.95 -5.46
CA ILE A 324 -41.34 -22.76 -6.72
C ILE A 324 -40.35 -21.58 -6.63
N LEU A 325 -40.82 -20.44 -6.07
CA LEU A 325 -39.95 -19.26 -5.89
C LEU A 325 -38.72 -19.61 -5.05
N LEU A 326 -38.92 -20.17 -3.84
CA LEU A 326 -37.82 -20.52 -2.94
C LEU A 326 -36.86 -21.54 -3.54
N GLN A 327 -37.40 -22.51 -4.31
CA GLN A 327 -36.54 -23.48 -5.00
C GLN A 327 -35.58 -22.81 -5.97
N PHE A 328 -36.06 -21.95 -6.87
CA PHE A 328 -35.21 -21.31 -7.89
C PHE A 328 -34.29 -20.23 -7.29
N VAL A 329 -34.77 -19.51 -6.27
CA VAL A 329 -33.92 -18.54 -5.56
C VAL A 329 -32.79 -19.25 -4.82
N SER A 330 -33.09 -20.35 -4.12
CA SER A 330 -32.03 -21.12 -3.45
C SER A 330 -31.03 -21.74 -4.45
N GLU A 331 -31.51 -22.19 -5.62
CA GLU A 331 -30.66 -22.70 -6.69
C GLU A 331 -29.68 -21.60 -7.19
N ALA A 332 -30.17 -20.38 -7.46
CA ALA A 332 -29.33 -19.24 -7.87
C ALA A 332 -28.32 -18.82 -6.78
N THR A 333 -28.76 -18.81 -5.51
CA THR A 333 -27.89 -18.46 -4.37
C THR A 333 -26.80 -19.52 -4.17
N LEU A 334 -27.12 -20.80 -4.30
CA LEU A 334 -26.13 -21.89 -4.20
C LEU A 334 -25.10 -21.83 -5.34
N LEU A 335 -25.55 -21.48 -6.56
CA LEU A 335 -24.66 -21.24 -7.69
C LEU A 335 -23.65 -20.12 -7.41
N SER A 336 -24.17 -19.00 -6.94
CA SER A 336 -23.33 -17.83 -6.66
C SER A 336 -22.39 -18.09 -5.47
N LEU A 337 -22.82 -18.78 -4.43
CA LEU A 337 -21.98 -19.22 -3.32
C LEU A 337 -20.89 -20.20 -3.79
N GLY A 338 -21.18 -21.12 -4.70
CA GLY A 338 -20.20 -22.02 -5.28
C GLY A 338 -19.11 -21.25 -6.04
N GLY A 339 -19.51 -20.26 -6.86
CA GLY A 339 -18.60 -19.33 -7.52
C GLY A 339 -17.82 -18.47 -6.51
N GLY A 340 -18.49 -17.99 -5.47
CA GLY A 340 -17.90 -17.22 -4.37
C GLY A 340 -16.83 -18.01 -3.60
N ILE A 341 -17.10 -19.28 -3.26
CA ILE A 341 -16.12 -20.14 -2.58
C ILE A 341 -14.92 -20.41 -3.48
N ALA A 342 -15.14 -20.73 -4.75
CA ALA A 342 -14.06 -20.91 -5.71
C ALA A 342 -13.21 -19.63 -5.89
N GLY A 343 -13.89 -18.47 -5.94
CA GLY A 343 -13.24 -17.14 -5.98
C GLY A 343 -12.47 -16.84 -4.70
N ALA A 344 -13.02 -17.19 -3.54
CA ALA A 344 -12.34 -17.00 -2.26
C ALA A 344 -11.07 -17.86 -2.17
N VAL A 345 -11.14 -19.12 -2.56
CA VAL A 345 -9.95 -19.99 -2.61
C VAL A 345 -8.90 -19.42 -3.57
N LEU A 346 -9.31 -18.98 -4.76
CA LEU A 346 -8.41 -18.40 -5.74
C LEU A 346 -7.78 -17.08 -5.21
N GLY A 347 -8.57 -16.19 -4.61
CA GLY A 347 -8.11 -14.93 -4.03
C GLY A 347 -7.10 -15.13 -2.91
N VAL A 348 -7.38 -16.08 -1.98
CA VAL A 348 -6.45 -16.44 -0.90
C VAL A 348 -5.16 -17.05 -1.44
N VAL A 349 -5.26 -17.92 -2.45
CA VAL A 349 -4.07 -18.51 -3.09
C VAL A 349 -3.23 -17.45 -3.77
N LEU A 350 -3.85 -16.54 -4.54
CA LEU A 350 -3.15 -15.44 -5.20
C LEU A 350 -2.48 -14.51 -4.19
N SER A 351 -3.19 -14.15 -3.11
CA SER A 351 -2.64 -13.32 -2.04
C SER A 351 -1.41 -13.99 -1.41
N ARG A 352 -1.49 -15.26 -1.02
CA ARG A 352 -0.36 -16.01 -0.46
C ARG A 352 0.81 -16.21 -1.42
N LEU A 353 0.54 -16.28 -2.71
CA LEU A 353 1.60 -16.36 -3.72
C LEU A 353 2.34 -15.03 -3.91
N MET A 354 1.71 -13.92 -3.58
CA MET A 354 2.32 -12.59 -3.62
C MET A 354 3.04 -12.25 -2.32
N ASP A 355 2.64 -12.87 -1.21
CA ASP A 355 3.18 -12.65 0.11
C ASP A 355 4.68 -12.98 0.19
N GLY A 356 5.47 -12.05 0.77
CA GLY A 356 6.91 -12.19 0.90
C GLY A 356 7.69 -12.21 -0.43
N ARG A 357 7.04 -11.90 -1.57
CA ARG A 357 7.75 -11.80 -2.85
C ARG A 357 8.14 -10.36 -3.15
N GLU A 358 9.37 -10.22 -3.56
CA GLU A 358 9.91 -8.99 -4.10
C GLU A 358 9.39 -8.83 -5.55
N ILE A 359 8.41 -7.94 -5.73
CA ILE A 359 7.86 -7.60 -7.04
C ILE A 359 8.21 -6.14 -7.31
N ILE A 360 9.03 -5.88 -8.36
CA ILE A 360 9.47 -4.54 -8.75
C ILE A 360 10.24 -3.81 -7.61
N GLY A 361 11.08 -4.54 -6.84
CA GLY A 361 11.90 -3.97 -5.77
C GLY A 361 11.13 -3.61 -4.49
N GLN A 362 9.92 -4.15 -4.31
CA GLN A 362 9.11 -3.99 -3.09
C GLN A 362 8.66 -5.33 -2.56
N ASN A 363 8.83 -5.53 -1.27
CA ASN A 363 8.28 -6.70 -0.56
C ASN A 363 6.79 -6.49 -0.35
N PHE A 364 5.97 -7.37 -0.95
CA PHE A 364 4.53 -7.36 -0.74
C PHE A 364 4.19 -8.17 0.52
N GLU A 365 3.67 -7.50 1.52
CA GLU A 365 3.06 -8.13 2.68
C GLU A 365 1.56 -8.18 2.48
N THR A 366 0.96 -9.36 2.68
CA THR A 366 -0.47 -9.55 2.49
C THR A 366 -1.10 -10.14 3.75
N ALA A 367 -2.13 -9.46 4.27
CA ALA A 367 -2.89 -9.92 5.42
C ALA A 367 -4.26 -10.47 4.99
N VAL A 368 -4.37 -11.80 4.90
CA VAL A 368 -5.64 -12.46 4.62
C VAL A 368 -6.41 -12.63 5.91
N SER A 369 -7.52 -11.91 6.08
CA SER A 369 -8.35 -12.02 7.26
C SER A 369 -9.70 -12.69 6.97
N GLY A 370 -10.25 -13.35 8.01
CA GLY A 370 -11.49 -14.11 7.89
C GLY A 370 -12.72 -13.23 7.61
N ASP A 371 -12.73 -12.00 8.11
CA ASP A 371 -13.81 -11.03 7.89
C ASP A 371 -13.94 -10.60 6.43
N ILE A 372 -12.81 -10.38 5.71
CA ILE A 372 -12.81 -10.11 4.27
C ILE A 372 -13.42 -11.27 3.50
N THR A 373 -13.05 -12.50 3.86
CA THR A 373 -13.56 -13.69 3.20
C THR A 373 -15.07 -13.86 3.43
N ILE A 374 -15.54 -13.63 4.66
CA ILE A 374 -16.96 -13.68 5.00
C ILE A 374 -17.74 -12.59 4.26
N LEU A 375 -17.21 -11.37 4.23
CA LEU A 375 -17.83 -10.26 3.50
C LEU A 375 -17.97 -10.57 2.00
N ALA A 376 -16.93 -11.07 1.37
CA ALA A 376 -16.94 -11.44 -0.04
C ALA A 376 -17.95 -12.54 -0.36
N LEU A 377 -18.07 -13.56 0.51
CA LEU A 377 -19.08 -14.61 0.38
C LEU A 377 -20.50 -14.08 0.61
N ALA A 378 -20.70 -13.16 1.56
CA ALA A 378 -21.99 -12.53 1.79
C ALA A 378 -22.45 -11.70 0.58
N VAL A 379 -21.52 -10.95 -0.03
CA VAL A 379 -21.78 -10.19 -1.27
C VAL A 379 -22.12 -11.14 -2.43
N ALA A 380 -21.37 -12.23 -2.60
CA ALA A 380 -21.68 -13.24 -3.60
C ALA A 380 -23.08 -13.84 -3.40
N ALA A 381 -23.46 -14.19 -2.16
CA ALA A 381 -24.79 -14.68 -1.83
C ALA A 381 -25.90 -13.65 -2.14
N ALA A 382 -25.67 -12.38 -1.80
CA ALA A 382 -26.61 -11.29 -2.08
C ALA A 382 -26.84 -11.11 -3.60
N ILE A 383 -25.80 -11.23 -4.41
CA ILE A 383 -25.88 -11.18 -5.87
C ILE A 383 -26.68 -12.34 -6.42
N GLY A 384 -26.42 -13.57 -5.96
CA GLY A 384 -27.23 -14.73 -6.34
C GLY A 384 -28.69 -14.59 -5.98
N LEU A 385 -28.97 -14.06 -4.79
CA LEU A 385 -30.34 -13.77 -4.34
C LEU A 385 -31.00 -12.72 -5.26
N PHE A 386 -30.36 -11.59 -5.47
CA PHE A 386 -30.92 -10.47 -6.25
C PHE A 386 -31.20 -10.86 -7.70
N PHE A 387 -30.22 -11.43 -8.39
CA PHE A 387 -30.38 -11.83 -9.79
C PHE A 387 -31.20 -13.11 -9.97
N GLY A 388 -31.36 -13.92 -8.93
CA GLY A 388 -32.22 -15.12 -8.92
C GLY A 388 -33.70 -14.83 -8.76
N ILE A 389 -34.07 -13.70 -8.14
CA ILE A 389 -35.48 -13.36 -7.85
C ILE A 389 -36.31 -13.26 -9.13
N TYR A 390 -35.85 -12.56 -10.15
CA TYR A 390 -36.60 -12.32 -11.38
C TYR A 390 -36.95 -13.64 -12.11
N PRO A 391 -36.00 -14.52 -12.46
CA PRO A 391 -36.31 -15.81 -13.11
C PRO A 391 -37.16 -16.71 -12.19
N ALA A 392 -36.93 -16.73 -10.90
CA ALA A 392 -37.71 -17.50 -9.94
C ALA A 392 -39.18 -17.04 -9.87
N ALA A 393 -39.42 -15.74 -9.84
CA ALA A 393 -40.77 -15.18 -9.88
C ALA A 393 -41.46 -15.50 -11.20
N ARG A 394 -40.75 -15.47 -12.33
CA ARG A 394 -41.31 -15.88 -13.64
C ARG A 394 -41.69 -17.38 -13.63
N ALA A 395 -40.87 -18.26 -13.11
CA ALA A 395 -41.16 -19.66 -12.94
C ALA A 395 -42.38 -19.89 -12.04
N ALA A 396 -42.44 -19.17 -10.91
CA ALA A 396 -43.53 -19.27 -9.95
C ALA A 396 -44.89 -18.73 -10.47
N ASN A 397 -44.87 -17.85 -11.48
CA ASN A 397 -46.08 -17.30 -12.09
C ASN A 397 -46.60 -18.11 -13.33
N LEU A 398 -45.93 -19.18 -13.76
CA LEU A 398 -46.36 -20.02 -14.88
C LEU A 398 -47.72 -20.64 -14.59
N HIS A 399 -48.64 -20.57 -15.56
CA HIS A 399 -49.94 -21.26 -15.48
C HIS A 399 -49.79 -22.75 -15.79
N PRO A 400 -50.33 -23.69 -14.98
CA PRO A 400 -50.15 -25.13 -15.20
C PRO A 400 -50.64 -25.60 -16.57
N ILE A 401 -51.71 -25.03 -17.08
CA ILE A 401 -52.32 -25.42 -18.36
C ILE A 401 -51.38 -25.01 -19.52
N GLU A 402 -50.81 -23.80 -19.49
CA GLU A 402 -49.89 -23.31 -20.50
C GLU A 402 -48.55 -24.04 -20.46
N ALA A 403 -48.07 -24.33 -19.22
CA ALA A 403 -46.82 -25.05 -19.03
C ALA A 403 -46.86 -26.50 -19.52
N LEU A 404 -48.01 -27.17 -19.44
CA LEU A 404 -48.21 -28.55 -19.94
C LEU A 404 -48.42 -28.60 -21.46
N ARG A 405 -48.80 -27.49 -22.08
CA ARG A 405 -49.02 -27.38 -23.54
C ARG A 405 -47.75 -26.95 -24.27
N TYR A 406 -46.68 -26.61 -23.58
CA TYR A 406 -45.38 -26.23 -24.13
C TYR A 406 -44.67 -27.48 -24.63
N GLU A 407 -44.45 -27.56 -25.98
CA GLU A 407 -43.65 -28.59 -26.64
C GLU A 407 -42.16 -28.26 -26.58
#